data_1e07c7608e3341aebd680fb9a82acd7a
#
_entry.id   1e07c7608e3341aebd680fb9a82acd7a
#
_cell.length_a   1.000
_cell.length_b   1.000
_cell.length_c   1.000
_cell.angle_alpha   90.00
_cell.angle_beta   90.00
_cell.angle_gamma   90.00
#
_symmetry.space_group_name_H-M   'P 1'
#
loop_
_entity.id
_entity.type
_entity.pdbx_description
1 polymer ?
#
loop_
_entity_poly.entity_id
_entity_poly.type
_entity_poly.pdbx_seq_one_letter_code
_entity_poly.pdbx_strand_id
1 'polypeptide(L)'
;GVKFGRYHVFLYKLFKPNIVSLRLILWKNYNEKNYSLEPPTFGLNFLTDKKFTDKDFMLLCGFEKFDEYFVRIDILERLFLEIINSNTIKSSKIEVVPKMLNLLGCSKENFLKLVGKMNYNVSLENDKYFLKYNPSKKINRTPKENLRSDNPFAALKELNLK
;
A
#
# COMPACT_ATOMS: atom_id res chain seq x y z
N GLY A 1 -18.88 -1.05 4.08
CA GLY A 1 -18.18 -1.48 5.25
C GLY A 1 -16.68 -1.28 5.17
N VAL A 2 -16.03 -1.53 6.29
CA VAL A 2 -14.57 -1.53 6.41
C VAL A 2 -14.01 -2.71 5.62
N LYS A 3 -12.92 -2.48 4.90
CA LYS A 3 -12.14 -3.51 4.20
C LYS A 3 -10.79 -3.67 4.90
N PHE A 4 -10.44 -4.92 5.17
CA PHE A 4 -9.14 -5.31 5.69
C PHE A 4 -8.30 -5.84 4.53
N GLY A 5 -7.35 -5.02 4.10
CA GLY A 5 -6.39 -5.39 3.09
C GLY A 5 -5.05 -5.80 3.69
N ARG A 6 -4.11 -6.21 2.85
CA ARG A 6 -2.76 -6.56 3.30
C ARG A 6 -1.97 -5.34 3.77
N TYR A 7 -2.10 -4.24 3.06
CA TYR A 7 -1.35 -3.02 3.34
C TYR A 7 -2.14 -2.04 4.20
N HIS A 8 -3.48 -1.99 4.00
CA HIS A 8 -4.32 -0.98 4.63
C HIS A 8 -5.66 -1.55 5.10
N VAL A 9 -6.16 -0.95 6.17
CA VAL A 9 -7.58 -1.03 6.53
C VAL A 9 -8.24 0.24 5.99
N PHE A 10 -9.26 0.11 5.15
CA PHE A 10 -9.84 1.24 4.45
C PHE A 10 -11.36 1.13 4.21
N LEU A 11 -11.96 2.26 3.88
CA LEU A 11 -13.36 2.41 3.48
C LEU A 11 -13.40 2.94 2.04
N TYR A 12 -14.06 2.23 1.13
CA TYR A 12 -14.21 2.70 -0.26
C TYR A 12 -14.82 4.10 -0.37
N LYS A 13 -15.72 4.46 0.56
CA LYS A 13 -16.33 5.78 0.58
C LYS A 13 -15.30 6.91 0.75
N LEU A 14 -14.18 6.65 1.44
CA LEU A 14 -13.13 7.65 1.66
C LEU A 14 -12.33 8.00 0.40
N PHE A 15 -12.45 7.23 -0.67
CA PHE A 15 -11.78 7.49 -1.95
C PHE A 15 -12.66 8.27 -2.95
N LYS A 16 -13.88 8.65 -2.56
CA LYS A 16 -14.71 9.52 -3.40
C LYS A 16 -14.11 10.92 -3.48
N PRO A 17 -14.14 11.58 -4.67
CA PRO A 17 -13.51 12.88 -4.88
C PRO A 17 -13.85 13.93 -3.83
N ASN A 18 -15.14 14.12 -3.53
CA ASN A 18 -15.62 15.07 -2.54
C ASN A 18 -15.10 14.77 -1.12
N ILE A 19 -15.00 13.50 -0.74
CA ILE A 19 -14.48 13.09 0.56
C ILE A 19 -12.96 13.31 0.64
N VAL A 20 -12.23 12.98 -0.43
CA VAL A 20 -10.79 13.25 -0.51
C VAL A 20 -10.52 14.76 -0.40
N SER A 21 -11.27 15.59 -1.13
CA SER A 21 -11.13 17.05 -1.06
C SER A 21 -11.37 17.57 0.37
N LEU A 22 -12.42 17.09 1.04
CA LEU A 22 -12.72 17.47 2.43
C LEU A 22 -11.58 17.07 3.37
N ARG A 23 -11.08 15.84 3.26
CA ARG A 23 -9.96 15.34 4.08
C ARG A 23 -8.69 16.19 3.88
N LEU A 24 -8.39 16.57 2.65
CA LEU A 24 -7.24 17.42 2.34
C LEU A 24 -7.39 18.82 2.94
N ILE A 25 -8.57 19.41 2.89
CA ILE A 25 -8.84 20.72 3.53
C ILE A 25 -8.61 20.62 5.04
N LEU A 26 -9.20 19.63 5.70
CA LEU A 26 -9.04 19.42 7.14
C LEU A 26 -7.58 19.18 7.52
N TRP A 27 -6.86 18.37 6.73
CA TRP A 27 -5.47 18.06 6.99
C TRP A 27 -4.56 19.29 6.80
N LYS A 28 -4.79 20.09 5.76
CA LYS A 28 -4.07 21.35 5.53
C LYS A 28 -4.26 22.32 6.71
N ASN A 29 -5.50 22.50 7.14
CA ASN A 29 -5.81 23.39 8.28
C ASN A 29 -5.17 22.89 9.58
N TYR A 30 -5.24 21.59 9.85
CA TYR A 30 -4.68 21.01 11.08
C TYR A 30 -3.16 21.13 11.13
N ASN A 31 -2.47 20.97 9.99
CA ASN A 31 -1.02 21.01 9.93
C ASN A 31 -0.46 22.41 9.65
N GLU A 32 -1.32 23.44 9.57
CA GLU A 32 -0.93 24.83 9.24
C GLU A 32 -0.05 24.97 7.98
N LYS A 33 -0.17 23.98 7.08
CA LYS A 33 0.66 23.90 5.88
C LYS A 33 -0.04 24.54 4.69
N ASN A 34 0.49 25.64 4.21
CA ASN A 34 0.12 26.21 2.91
C ASN A 34 0.69 25.36 1.77
N TYR A 35 0.10 24.18 1.54
CA TYR A 35 0.50 23.36 0.40
C TYR A 35 -0.13 23.88 -0.87
N SER A 36 0.70 24.22 -1.83
CA SER A 36 0.33 24.41 -3.24
C SER A 36 0.09 23.08 -3.96
N LEU A 37 0.22 21.94 -3.26
CA LEU A 37 0.04 20.62 -3.84
C LEU A 37 -1.44 20.37 -4.14
N GLU A 38 -1.73 20.10 -5.40
CA GLU A 38 -3.02 19.64 -5.87
C GLU A 38 -3.10 18.10 -5.82
N PRO A 39 -4.28 17.53 -5.52
CA PRO A 39 -4.46 16.09 -5.55
C PRO A 39 -4.28 15.57 -6.98
N PRO A 40 -3.83 14.31 -7.14
CA PRO A 40 -3.81 13.67 -8.44
C PRO A 40 -5.19 13.65 -9.10
N THR A 41 -5.22 13.63 -10.43
CA THR A 41 -6.47 13.52 -11.18
C THR A 41 -7.28 12.31 -10.73
N PHE A 42 -8.55 12.52 -10.40
CA PHE A 42 -9.43 11.45 -9.98
C PHE A 42 -9.63 10.41 -11.09
N GLY A 43 -9.72 9.14 -10.70
CA GLY A 43 -9.87 8.02 -11.63
C GLY A 43 -8.57 7.33 -12.02
N LEU A 44 -7.42 7.89 -11.71
CA LEU A 44 -6.14 7.22 -11.94
C LEU A 44 -5.94 6.10 -10.91
N ASN A 45 -5.40 4.97 -11.39
CA ASN A 45 -5.09 3.80 -10.56
C ASN A 45 -3.61 3.71 -10.21
N PHE A 46 -2.77 4.25 -11.10
CA PHE A 46 -1.32 4.20 -11.03
C PHE A 46 -0.72 5.53 -11.47
N LEU A 47 0.30 5.97 -10.77
CA LEU A 47 1.04 7.19 -11.05
C LEU A 47 2.53 6.96 -10.95
N THR A 48 3.28 7.62 -11.82
CA THR A 48 4.74 7.73 -11.73
C THR A 48 5.04 9.22 -11.68
N ASP A 49 5.30 9.74 -10.50
CA ASP A 49 5.60 11.16 -10.37
C ASP A 49 6.63 11.41 -9.27
N LYS A 50 7.70 12.10 -9.64
CA LYS A 50 8.74 12.54 -8.70
C LYS A 50 8.33 13.81 -7.93
N LYS A 51 7.27 14.50 -8.33
CA LYS A 51 6.79 15.73 -7.69
C LYS A 51 6.07 15.46 -6.38
N PHE A 52 5.40 14.31 -6.27
CA PHE A 52 4.70 13.92 -5.06
C PHE A 52 5.67 13.31 -4.04
N THR A 53 6.30 14.16 -3.24
CA THR A 53 7.25 13.72 -2.22
C THR A 53 6.59 13.42 -0.89
N ASP A 54 5.46 14.05 -0.59
CA ASP A 54 4.75 13.91 0.69
C ASP A 54 3.91 12.63 0.70
N LYS A 55 4.38 11.64 1.49
CA LYS A 55 3.71 10.35 1.63
C LYS A 55 2.33 10.50 2.28
N ASP A 56 2.20 11.35 3.29
CA ASP A 56 0.96 11.50 4.05
C ASP A 56 -0.11 12.16 3.19
N PHE A 57 0.28 13.16 2.38
CA PHE A 57 -0.60 13.78 1.40
C PHE A 57 -1.13 12.76 0.39
N MET A 58 -0.25 11.93 -0.18
CA MET A 58 -0.66 10.91 -1.16
C MET A 58 -1.52 9.82 -0.53
N LEU A 59 -1.24 9.44 0.71
CA LEU A 59 -2.05 8.48 1.45
C LEU A 59 -3.46 9.02 1.72
N LEU A 60 -3.60 10.32 2.01
CA LEU A 60 -4.91 10.99 2.12
C LEU A 60 -5.65 11.03 0.79
N CYS A 61 -4.94 11.16 -0.33
CA CYS A 61 -5.52 11.02 -1.67
C CYS A 61 -5.91 9.58 -2.03
N GLY A 62 -5.56 8.60 -1.19
CA GLY A 62 -5.87 7.19 -1.38
C GLY A 62 -4.82 6.40 -2.17
N PHE A 63 -3.58 6.87 -2.20
CA PHE A 63 -2.46 6.21 -2.87
C PHE A 63 -1.40 5.72 -1.88
N GLU A 64 -0.93 4.49 -2.08
CA GLU A 64 0.25 3.96 -1.41
C GLU A 64 1.49 4.22 -2.26
N LYS A 65 2.59 4.56 -1.60
CA LYS A 65 3.87 4.89 -2.24
C LYS A 65 4.80 3.69 -2.25
N PHE A 66 5.33 3.38 -3.44
CA PHE A 66 6.39 2.40 -3.67
C PHE A 66 7.55 3.09 -4.43
N ASP A 67 8.44 3.73 -3.69
CA ASP A 67 9.54 4.54 -4.23
C ASP A 67 9.01 5.72 -5.08
N GLU A 68 9.15 5.67 -6.41
CA GLU A 68 8.63 6.65 -7.37
C GLU A 68 7.21 6.33 -7.87
N TYR A 69 6.67 5.17 -7.51
CA TYR A 69 5.35 4.70 -7.94
C TYR A 69 4.29 4.94 -6.87
N PHE A 70 3.11 5.30 -7.33
CA PHE A 70 1.94 5.44 -6.46
C PHE A 70 0.81 4.58 -7.00
N VAL A 71 0.23 3.77 -6.15
CA VAL A 71 -0.87 2.87 -6.51
C VAL A 71 -2.07 3.16 -5.62
N ARG A 72 -3.25 3.32 -6.23
CA ARG A 72 -4.46 3.52 -5.47
C ARG A 72 -4.75 2.30 -4.57
N ILE A 73 -5.03 2.53 -3.30
CA ILE A 73 -5.09 1.51 -2.25
C ILE A 73 -6.08 0.38 -2.58
N ASP A 74 -7.26 0.71 -3.08
CA ASP A 74 -8.26 -0.29 -3.45
C ASP A 74 -7.85 -1.16 -4.66
N ILE A 75 -7.08 -0.58 -5.58
CA ILE A 75 -6.52 -1.29 -6.73
C ILE A 75 -5.33 -2.16 -6.31
N LEU A 76 -4.50 -1.66 -5.40
CA LEU A 76 -3.41 -2.42 -4.82
C LEU A 76 -3.91 -3.72 -4.15
N GLU A 77 -4.98 -3.62 -3.37
CA GLU A 77 -5.59 -4.78 -2.73
C GLU A 77 -6.21 -5.77 -3.73
N ARG A 78 -6.82 -5.27 -4.83
CA ARG A 78 -7.29 -6.13 -5.92
C ARG A 78 -6.14 -6.84 -6.63
N LEU A 79 -5.05 -6.10 -6.92
CA LEU A 79 -3.85 -6.70 -7.50
C LEU A 79 -3.32 -7.82 -6.62
N PHE A 80 -3.28 -7.57 -5.32
CA PHE A 80 -2.80 -8.54 -4.35
C PHE A 80 -3.67 -9.82 -4.33
N LEU A 81 -4.99 -9.67 -4.40
CA LEU A 81 -5.92 -10.80 -4.53
C LEU A 81 -5.71 -11.57 -5.84
N GLU A 82 -5.48 -10.89 -6.96
CA GLU A 82 -5.16 -11.55 -8.24
C GLU A 82 -3.85 -12.34 -8.15
N ILE A 83 -2.83 -11.78 -7.50
CA ILE A 83 -1.55 -12.47 -7.28
C ILE A 83 -1.74 -13.73 -6.44
N ILE A 84 -2.54 -13.67 -5.35
CA ILE A 84 -2.82 -14.83 -4.50
C ILE A 84 -3.62 -15.88 -5.25
N ASN A 85 -4.67 -15.48 -5.95
CA ASN A 85 -5.55 -16.39 -6.68
C ASN A 85 -4.86 -17.06 -7.88
N SER A 86 -3.86 -16.39 -8.47
CA SER A 86 -3.05 -16.94 -9.55
C SER A 86 -1.97 -17.93 -9.05
N ASN A 87 -1.80 -18.03 -7.73
CA ASN A 87 -0.87 -18.97 -7.12
C ASN A 87 -1.48 -20.37 -7.20
N THR A 88 -1.22 -21.09 -8.27
CA THR A 88 -1.57 -22.51 -8.39
C THR A 88 -0.81 -23.29 -7.32
N ILE A 89 -1.53 -24.08 -6.54
CA ILE A 89 -1.16 -24.79 -5.31
C ILE A 89 0.18 -25.58 -5.38
N LYS A 90 0.81 -25.68 -6.55
CA LYS A 90 2.00 -26.52 -6.80
C LYS A 90 3.29 -25.77 -7.11
N SER A 91 3.26 -24.45 -7.37
CA SER A 91 4.48 -23.68 -7.66
C SER A 91 4.54 -22.40 -6.83
N SER A 92 5.69 -22.14 -6.23
CA SER A 92 5.95 -20.86 -5.55
C SER A 92 6.08 -19.67 -6.51
N LYS A 93 5.85 -19.89 -7.80
CA LYS A 93 5.94 -18.91 -8.88
C LYS A 93 4.54 -18.55 -9.38
N ILE A 94 4.30 -17.28 -9.58
CA ILE A 94 3.02 -16.70 -9.99
C ILE A 94 3.20 -16.12 -11.39
N GLU A 95 2.46 -16.59 -12.38
CA GLU A 95 2.52 -16.07 -13.74
C GLU A 95 1.90 -14.67 -13.79
N VAL A 96 2.58 -13.72 -14.44
CA VAL A 96 2.04 -12.38 -14.70
C VAL A 96 1.03 -12.48 -15.83
N VAL A 97 -0.23 -12.23 -15.52
CA VAL A 97 -1.33 -12.25 -16.49
C VAL A 97 -1.70 -10.83 -16.93
N PRO A 98 -2.18 -10.63 -18.17
CA PRO A 98 -2.59 -9.31 -18.69
C PRO A 98 -3.61 -8.59 -17.80
N LYS A 99 -4.45 -9.34 -17.09
CA LYS A 99 -5.43 -8.81 -16.15
C LYS A 99 -4.81 -7.94 -15.05
N MET A 100 -3.62 -8.32 -14.56
CA MET A 100 -2.89 -7.55 -13.54
C MET A 100 -2.42 -6.19 -14.06
N LEU A 101 -1.97 -6.14 -15.33
CA LEU A 101 -1.55 -4.88 -15.98
C LEU A 101 -2.75 -3.98 -16.24
N ASN A 102 -3.84 -4.55 -16.75
CA ASN A 102 -5.08 -3.81 -17.03
C ASN A 102 -5.68 -3.20 -15.78
N LEU A 103 -5.57 -3.90 -14.64
CA LEU A 103 -6.06 -3.42 -13.35
C LEU A 103 -5.36 -2.13 -12.92
N LEU A 104 -4.04 -2.05 -13.12
CA LEU A 104 -3.25 -0.86 -12.80
C LEU A 104 -3.35 0.22 -13.88
N GLY A 105 -3.56 -0.16 -15.14
CA GLY A 105 -3.51 0.75 -16.27
C GLY A 105 -2.09 1.28 -16.55
N CYS A 106 -1.06 0.47 -16.32
CA CYS A 106 0.34 0.84 -16.54
C CYS A 106 1.02 -0.04 -17.59
N SER A 107 2.17 0.41 -18.10
CA SER A 107 3.00 -0.38 -19.00
C SER A 107 3.57 -1.62 -18.29
N LYS A 108 3.87 -2.66 -19.06
CA LYS A 108 4.50 -3.89 -18.55
C LYS A 108 5.80 -3.60 -17.80
N GLU A 109 6.60 -2.69 -18.31
CA GLU A 109 7.86 -2.28 -17.70
C GLU A 109 7.65 -1.67 -16.30
N ASN A 110 6.72 -0.71 -16.18
CA ASN A 110 6.37 -0.09 -14.91
C ASN A 110 5.79 -1.09 -13.92
N PHE A 111 4.98 -2.04 -14.41
CA PHE A 111 4.45 -3.12 -13.60
C PHE A 111 5.57 -3.97 -12.98
N LEU A 112 6.55 -4.42 -13.80
CA LEU A 112 7.65 -5.25 -13.33
C LEU A 112 8.54 -4.51 -12.32
N LYS A 113 8.79 -3.23 -12.53
CA LYS A 113 9.51 -2.38 -11.57
C LYS A 113 8.73 -2.24 -10.26
N LEU A 114 7.42 -1.98 -10.34
CA LEU A 114 6.55 -1.87 -9.17
C LEU A 114 6.56 -3.14 -8.31
N VAL A 115 6.34 -4.31 -8.93
CA VAL A 115 6.31 -5.58 -8.17
C VAL A 115 7.67 -5.91 -7.57
N GLY A 116 8.77 -5.50 -8.19
CA GLY A 116 10.11 -5.56 -7.61
C GLY A 116 10.21 -4.74 -6.30
N LYS A 117 9.60 -3.55 -6.26
CA LYS A 117 9.53 -2.72 -5.04
C LYS A 117 8.56 -3.29 -3.98
N MET A 118 7.64 -4.16 -4.38
CA MET A 118 6.74 -4.89 -3.48
C MET A 118 7.35 -6.19 -2.93
N ASN A 119 8.67 -6.38 -3.06
CA ASN A 119 9.43 -7.56 -2.64
C ASN A 119 9.10 -8.85 -3.43
N TYR A 120 8.78 -8.72 -4.71
CA TYR A 120 8.71 -9.84 -5.62
C TYR A 120 9.95 -9.88 -6.52
N ASN A 121 10.57 -11.05 -6.64
CA ASN A 121 11.58 -11.31 -7.66
C ASN A 121 10.87 -11.66 -8.96
N VAL A 122 11.30 -11.04 -10.05
CA VAL A 122 10.77 -11.28 -11.38
C VAL A 122 11.72 -12.18 -12.15
N SER A 123 11.23 -13.26 -12.73
CA SER A 123 11.97 -14.14 -13.65
C SER A 123 11.23 -14.24 -14.98
N LEU A 124 12.00 -14.35 -16.07
CA LEU A 124 11.47 -14.60 -17.41
C LEU A 124 11.75 -16.07 -17.77
N GLU A 125 10.71 -16.84 -18.06
CA GLU A 125 10.79 -18.23 -18.45
C GLU A 125 9.78 -18.47 -19.61
N ASN A 126 10.24 -19.03 -20.72
CA ASN A 126 9.40 -19.34 -21.90
C ASN A 126 8.53 -18.14 -22.37
N ASP A 127 9.13 -16.96 -22.51
CA ASP A 127 8.47 -15.69 -22.87
C ASP A 127 7.38 -15.20 -21.88
N LYS A 128 7.28 -15.84 -20.72
CA LYS A 128 6.36 -15.46 -19.64
C LYS A 128 7.11 -14.94 -18.44
N TYR A 129 6.52 -13.95 -17.77
CA TYR A 129 7.07 -13.40 -16.53
C TYR A 129 6.44 -14.09 -15.33
N PHE A 130 7.29 -14.45 -14.39
CA PHE A 130 6.90 -15.06 -13.13
C PHE A 130 7.34 -14.22 -11.95
N LEU A 131 6.48 -14.14 -10.96
CA LEU A 131 6.73 -13.47 -9.69
C LEU A 131 6.98 -14.51 -8.62
N LYS A 132 8.03 -14.31 -7.83
CA LYS A 132 8.29 -15.08 -6.62
C LYS A 132 8.40 -14.13 -5.45
N TYR A 133 7.56 -14.31 -4.44
CA TYR A 133 7.63 -13.48 -3.23
C TYR A 133 8.94 -13.74 -2.47
N ASN A 134 9.67 -12.65 -2.17
CA ASN A 134 10.87 -12.69 -1.36
C ASN A 134 10.59 -11.92 -0.07
N PRO A 135 10.28 -12.63 1.04
CA PRO A 135 10.04 -11.95 2.29
C PRO A 135 11.30 -11.20 2.69
N SER A 136 11.22 -9.88 2.80
CA SER A 136 12.30 -9.08 3.37
C SER A 136 12.69 -9.68 4.71
N LYS A 137 13.99 -9.81 4.97
CA LYS A 137 14.53 -10.32 6.25
C LYS A 137 13.75 -9.66 7.38
N LYS A 138 13.12 -10.49 8.24
CA LYS A 138 12.46 -9.98 9.44
C LYS A 138 13.47 -9.10 10.14
N ILE A 139 13.21 -7.80 10.19
CA ILE A 139 13.94 -6.93 11.10
C ILE A 139 13.62 -7.53 12.46
N ASN A 140 14.60 -8.20 13.08
CA ASN A 140 14.49 -8.61 14.46
C ASN A 140 14.27 -7.32 15.25
N ARG A 141 13.02 -6.98 15.47
CA ARG A 141 12.66 -5.96 16.43
C ARG A 141 13.04 -6.59 17.77
N THR A 142 14.22 -6.26 18.24
CA THR A 142 14.54 -6.41 19.67
C THR A 142 13.35 -5.77 20.40
N PRO A 143 12.70 -6.50 21.30
CA PRO A 143 11.64 -5.92 22.09
C PRO A 143 12.24 -4.68 22.75
N LYS A 144 11.81 -3.49 22.39
CA LYS A 144 12.15 -2.30 23.15
C LYS A 144 11.43 -2.48 24.49
N GLU A 145 12.13 -2.99 25.46
CA GLU A 145 11.81 -2.89 26.89
C GLU A 145 11.92 -1.43 27.34
N ASN A 146 11.14 -0.58 26.73
CA ASN A 146 10.85 0.72 27.28
C ASN A 146 9.33 0.77 27.45
N LEU A 147 8.85 0.06 28.47
CA LEU A 147 7.60 0.39 29.11
C LEU A 147 7.77 1.81 29.66
N ARG A 148 7.32 2.79 28.87
CA ARG A 148 7.18 4.15 29.40
C ARG A 148 6.35 4.03 30.66
N SER A 149 6.85 4.60 31.76
CA SER A 149 6.13 4.72 33.04
C SER A 149 4.76 5.39 32.91
N ASP A 150 4.52 6.02 31.78
CA ASP A 150 3.29 6.73 31.39
C ASP A 150 2.24 5.85 30.67
N ASN A 151 2.39 4.54 30.65
CA ASN A 151 1.39 3.68 30.05
C ASN A 151 0.15 3.60 30.96
N PRO A 152 -1.03 4.15 30.59
CA PRO A 152 -2.24 4.11 31.41
C PRO A 152 -2.72 2.68 31.72
N PHE A 153 -2.23 1.69 30.99
CA PHE A 153 -2.52 0.27 31.20
C PHE A 153 -1.48 -0.46 32.06
N ALA A 154 -0.44 0.23 32.56
CA ALA A 154 0.57 -0.40 33.40
C ALA A 154 -0.02 -1.02 34.66
N ALA A 155 -1.07 -0.38 35.24
CA ALA A 155 -1.79 -0.87 36.40
C ALA A 155 -2.53 -2.20 36.17
N LEU A 156 -2.85 -2.57 34.91
CA LEU A 156 -3.50 -3.85 34.61
C LEU A 156 -2.58 -5.07 34.80
N LYS A 157 -1.26 -4.87 34.86
CA LYS A 157 -0.32 -5.95 35.13
C LYS A 157 -0.39 -6.44 36.59
N GLU A 158 -0.89 -5.64 37.50
CA GLU A 158 -1.03 -5.98 38.92
C GLU A 158 -2.35 -6.73 39.22
N LEU A 159 -3.27 -6.75 38.26
CA LEU A 159 -4.50 -7.51 38.36
C LEU A 159 -4.23 -8.99 38.06
N ASN A 160 -3.92 -9.77 39.11
CA ASN A 160 -3.95 -11.22 39.05
C ASN A 160 -5.40 -11.68 38.88
N LEU A 161 -5.82 -11.84 37.63
CA LEU A 161 -7.08 -12.52 37.31
C LEU A 161 -6.88 -14.01 37.57
N LYS A 162 -7.40 -14.48 38.70
CA LYS A 162 -7.56 -15.92 39.01
C LYS A 162 -8.69 -16.52 38.19
#